data_4a4c0aa92fd351ed4cc7896eb8e38498
#
_entry.id   4a4c0aa92fd351ed4cc7896eb8e38498
#
_cell.length_a   1.000
_cell.length_b   1.000
_cell.length_c   1.000
_cell.angle_alpha   90.00
_cell.angle_beta   90.00
_cell.angle_gamma   90.00
#
_symmetry.space_group_name_H-M   'P 1'
#
loop_
_entity.id
_entity.type
_entity.pdbx_description
1 polymer ?
#
loop_
_entity_poly.entity_id
_entity_poly.type
_entity_poly.pdbx_seq_one_letter_code
_entity_poly.pdbx_strand_id
1 'polypeptide(L)'
;MKKYIALTLALLMSLSLMACGSKTDDGSSDQEGSNTLVLGTSADYAPFEFMYADESGAMQYAGIDISAAQYIADEMGKELQIENMSFDYLLTSLAKGDFDIVMAAIEVTPERLASADFSDPYYTDIPPMILVKADNAAQYATLADFDGKSVGAQAATTKETVVTDQLPGANLVSLSLVTDLVNELVYGKVDAVVLDGAVAQEYAETNPDLAIAPASSELGEAQPYCIAVAKGDPKGLLPAINEAIAKMQSENKLADFITAANELSGKAVDVTADDSAA
;
A
#
# COMPACT_ATOMS: atom_id res chain seq x y z
N MET A 1 42.01 -58.15 -30.56
CA MET A 1 42.01 -56.84 -29.83
C MET A 1 40.62 -56.40 -29.30
N LYS A 2 39.56 -57.19 -29.39
CA LYS A 2 38.22 -56.85 -28.92
C LYS A 2 37.81 -57.50 -27.58
N LYS A 3 38.69 -58.25 -26.92
CA LYS A 3 38.42 -58.99 -25.69
C LYS A 3 39.03 -58.37 -24.44
N TYR A 4 39.85 -57.32 -24.56
CA TYR A 4 40.50 -56.70 -23.40
C TYR A 4 39.88 -55.36 -23.00
N ILE A 5 38.97 -54.80 -23.83
CA ILE A 5 38.24 -53.55 -23.54
C ILE A 5 37.04 -53.80 -22.59
N ALA A 6 36.50 -55.02 -22.56
CA ALA A 6 35.37 -55.35 -21.67
C ALA A 6 35.76 -55.58 -20.20
N LEU A 7 37.04 -55.82 -19.88
CA LEU A 7 37.50 -56.14 -18.54
C LEU A 7 37.94 -54.91 -17.74
N THR A 8 38.27 -53.81 -18.41
CA THR A 8 38.69 -52.56 -17.78
C THR A 8 37.50 -51.65 -17.39
N LEU A 9 36.31 -51.85 -17.99
CA LEU A 9 35.11 -51.09 -17.65
C LEU A 9 34.37 -51.65 -16.41
N ALA A 10 34.60 -52.91 -16.07
CA ALA A 10 33.98 -53.58 -14.90
C ALA A 10 34.70 -53.28 -13.57
N LEU A 11 35.93 -52.75 -13.60
CA LEU A 11 36.72 -52.47 -12.39
C LEU A 11 36.60 -51.04 -11.87
N LEU A 12 35.94 -50.14 -12.65
CA LEU A 12 35.69 -48.73 -12.25
C LEU A 12 34.31 -48.48 -11.63
N MET A 13 33.44 -49.49 -11.53
CA MET A 13 32.13 -49.39 -10.91
C MET A 13 32.02 -49.94 -9.49
N SER A 14 33.13 -50.39 -8.89
CA SER A 14 33.13 -51.05 -7.54
C SER A 14 33.68 -50.19 -6.40
N LEU A 15 33.96 -48.89 -6.60
CA LEU A 15 34.50 -48.01 -5.57
C LEU A 15 33.60 -46.84 -5.14
N SER A 16 32.28 -46.88 -5.42
CA SER A 16 31.34 -45.79 -5.05
C SER A 16 30.29 -46.17 -4.03
N LEU A 17 30.51 -47.20 -3.20
CA LEU A 17 29.55 -47.66 -2.20
C LEU A 17 30.16 -47.80 -0.79
N MET A 18 30.85 -46.77 -0.29
CA MET A 18 31.15 -46.67 1.12
C MET A 18 31.36 -45.23 1.54
N ALA A 19 30.22 -44.48 1.68
CA ALA A 19 30.15 -43.28 2.48
C ALA A 19 28.68 -43.00 2.90
N CYS A 20 28.08 -43.96 3.65
CA CYS A 20 26.96 -43.67 4.53
C CYS A 20 27.47 -43.60 5.94
N GLY A 21 28.12 -42.51 6.30
CA GLY A 21 28.36 -42.11 7.69
C GLY A 21 27.13 -41.32 8.14
N SER A 22 26.33 -41.88 9.04
CA SER A 22 25.28 -41.16 9.76
C SER A 22 25.88 -39.94 10.44
N LYS A 23 25.72 -38.76 9.90
CA LYS A 23 25.68 -37.53 10.65
C LYS A 23 24.23 -37.29 11.01
N THR A 24 23.91 -37.34 12.26
CA THR A 24 22.78 -36.66 12.86
C THR A 24 22.95 -35.19 12.51
N ASP A 25 22.25 -34.73 11.50
CA ASP A 25 21.99 -33.30 11.29
C ASP A 25 21.09 -32.86 12.44
N ASP A 26 21.74 -32.24 13.41
CA ASP A 26 21.10 -31.34 14.34
C ASP A 26 20.55 -30.18 13.47
N GLY A 27 19.24 -30.19 13.28
CA GLY A 27 18.54 -29.22 12.42
C GLY A 27 18.58 -27.83 13.03
N SER A 28 19.69 -27.15 12.85
CA SER A 28 19.79 -25.71 12.87
C SER A 28 19.52 -25.28 11.42
N SER A 29 18.26 -25.08 11.08
CA SER A 29 17.92 -24.27 9.91
C SER A 29 18.25 -22.83 10.30
N ASP A 30 19.47 -22.40 10.01
CA ASP A 30 19.75 -21.01 9.80
C ASP A 30 18.83 -20.59 8.63
N GLN A 31 17.68 -20.00 8.96
CA GLN A 31 16.97 -19.14 8.04
C GLN A 31 17.91 -17.95 7.79
N GLU A 32 18.76 -18.06 6.77
CA GLU A 32 19.28 -16.86 6.12
C GLU A 32 18.04 -16.03 5.78
N GLY A 33 17.88 -14.90 6.51
CA GLY A 33 16.76 -14.01 6.31
C GLY A 33 16.67 -13.66 4.83
N SER A 34 15.50 -13.78 4.22
CA SER A 34 15.29 -13.37 2.82
C SER A 34 15.92 -12.01 2.60
N ASN A 35 16.74 -11.87 1.56
CA ASN A 35 17.33 -10.59 1.17
C ASN A 35 16.28 -9.60 0.63
N THR A 36 15.01 -10.01 0.60
CA THR A 36 13.90 -9.26 0.05
C THR A 36 13.01 -8.76 1.18
N LEU A 37 12.48 -7.54 1.04
CA LEU A 37 11.38 -6.98 1.81
C LEU A 37 10.16 -6.91 0.89
N VAL A 38 9.11 -7.66 1.19
CA VAL A 38 7.89 -7.70 0.38
C VAL A 38 6.88 -6.70 0.93
N LEU A 39 6.57 -5.69 0.13
CA LEU A 39 5.58 -4.65 0.41
C LEU A 39 4.24 -5.01 -0.19
N GLY A 40 3.16 -5.07 0.62
CA GLY A 40 1.78 -5.02 0.15
C GLY A 40 1.29 -3.58 0.10
N THR A 41 0.68 -3.17 -1.01
CA THR A 41 0.16 -1.82 -1.22
C THR A 41 -1.10 -1.82 -2.07
N SER A 42 -1.81 -0.67 -2.17
CA SER A 42 -3.00 -0.47 -3.02
C SER A 42 -2.77 0.73 -3.94
N ALA A 43 -2.13 0.48 -5.09
CA ALA A 43 -1.53 1.51 -5.93
C ALA A 43 -2.53 2.24 -6.85
N ASP A 44 -3.62 2.74 -6.27
CA ASP A 44 -4.65 3.60 -6.85
C ASP A 44 -4.84 4.91 -6.07
N TYR A 45 -3.84 5.30 -5.24
CA TYR A 45 -3.98 6.35 -4.22
C TYR A 45 -2.88 7.43 -4.31
N ALA A 46 -2.81 8.12 -5.47
CA ALA A 46 -1.86 9.23 -5.64
C ALA A 46 -2.18 10.39 -4.66
N PRO A 47 -1.15 11.02 -4.03
CA PRO A 47 0.29 10.89 -4.29
C PRO A 47 1.02 9.84 -3.44
N PHE A 48 0.32 9.00 -2.65
CA PHE A 48 0.95 8.06 -1.72
C PHE A 48 1.48 6.80 -2.41
N GLU A 49 0.63 6.07 -3.12
CA GLU A 49 0.98 4.87 -3.89
C GLU A 49 0.13 4.81 -5.17
N PHE A 50 0.81 4.77 -6.30
CA PHE A 50 0.15 4.73 -7.61
C PHE A 50 1.04 4.12 -8.68
N MET A 51 0.42 3.74 -9.78
CA MET A 51 1.12 3.28 -10.98
C MET A 51 1.10 4.38 -12.05
N TYR A 52 2.19 4.47 -12.80
CA TYR A 52 2.30 5.34 -13.97
C TYR A 52 3.06 4.65 -15.09
N ALA A 53 2.82 5.07 -16.34
CA ALA A 53 3.62 4.62 -17.47
C ALA A 53 4.86 5.50 -17.64
N ASP A 54 6.06 4.89 -17.64
CA ASP A 54 7.31 5.59 -17.91
C ASP A 54 7.44 5.97 -19.42
N GLU A 55 8.53 6.62 -19.78
CA GLU A 55 8.79 7.05 -21.17
C GLU A 55 8.83 5.89 -22.18
N SER A 56 9.07 4.66 -21.74
CA SER A 56 9.05 3.46 -22.57
C SER A 56 7.65 2.84 -22.67
N GLY A 57 6.70 3.29 -21.88
CA GLY A 57 5.37 2.73 -21.68
C GLY A 57 5.31 1.57 -20.68
N ALA A 58 6.41 1.30 -19.96
CA ALA A 58 6.40 0.30 -18.89
C ALA A 58 5.75 0.86 -17.63
N MET A 59 4.93 0.01 -16.98
CA MET A 59 4.25 0.38 -15.74
C MET A 59 5.24 0.39 -14.58
N GLN A 60 5.24 1.47 -13.81
CA GLN A 60 6.09 1.69 -12.66
C GLN A 60 5.26 2.07 -11.44
N TYR A 61 5.73 1.68 -10.25
CA TYR A 61 5.18 2.17 -8.99
C TYR A 61 5.85 3.47 -8.59
N ALA A 62 5.07 4.41 -8.07
CA ALA A 62 5.55 5.67 -7.52
C ALA A 62 4.69 6.11 -6.33
N GLY A 63 5.16 7.14 -5.62
CA GLY A 63 4.45 7.74 -4.51
C GLY A 63 5.29 7.89 -3.26
N ILE A 64 4.72 8.57 -2.27
CA ILE A 64 5.38 8.84 -0.98
C ILE A 64 5.66 7.52 -0.27
N ASP A 65 4.69 6.61 -0.22
CA ASP A 65 4.78 5.31 0.45
C ASP A 65 5.79 4.40 -0.25
N ILE A 66 5.77 4.39 -1.59
CA ILE A 66 6.72 3.60 -2.38
C ILE A 66 8.16 4.08 -2.14
N SER A 67 8.37 5.40 -2.12
CA SER A 67 9.69 6.00 -1.87
C SER A 67 10.17 5.73 -0.44
N ALA A 68 9.26 5.82 0.54
CA ALA A 68 9.56 5.51 1.94
C ALA A 68 9.87 4.01 2.13
N ALA A 69 9.11 3.12 1.49
CA ALA A 69 9.36 1.67 1.53
C ALA A 69 10.73 1.32 0.92
N GLN A 70 11.09 1.94 -0.21
CA GLN A 70 12.41 1.75 -0.83
C GLN A 70 13.53 2.22 0.10
N TYR A 71 13.39 3.41 0.71
CA TYR A 71 14.36 3.92 1.68
C TYR A 71 14.53 2.95 2.86
N ILE A 72 13.42 2.43 3.41
CA ILE A 72 13.44 1.48 4.53
C ILE A 72 14.12 0.17 4.12
N ALA A 73 13.82 -0.37 2.93
CA ALA A 73 14.46 -1.57 2.42
C ALA A 73 15.98 -1.37 2.27
N ASP A 74 16.41 -0.24 1.72
CA ASP A 74 17.83 0.11 1.55
C ASP A 74 18.56 0.20 2.90
N GLU A 75 17.94 0.85 3.92
CA GLU A 75 18.50 0.94 5.28
C GLU A 75 18.60 -0.45 5.95
N MET A 76 17.69 -1.36 5.63
CA MET A 76 17.72 -2.75 6.11
C MET A 76 18.65 -3.64 5.27
N GLY A 77 19.26 -3.13 4.20
CA GLY A 77 20.10 -3.89 3.27
C GLY A 77 19.31 -4.95 2.49
N LYS A 78 18.04 -4.70 2.18
CA LYS A 78 17.12 -5.59 1.50
C LYS A 78 16.72 -5.03 0.13
N GLU A 79 16.33 -5.92 -0.78
CA GLU A 79 15.70 -5.58 -2.04
C GLU A 79 14.18 -5.43 -1.82
N LEU A 80 13.58 -4.33 -2.28
CA LEU A 80 12.13 -4.12 -2.20
C LEU A 80 11.43 -4.89 -3.32
N GLN A 81 10.44 -5.70 -2.96
CA GLN A 81 9.47 -6.29 -3.88
C GLN A 81 8.10 -5.72 -3.57
N ILE A 82 7.36 -5.28 -4.60
CA ILE A 82 6.05 -4.65 -4.42
C ILE A 82 4.97 -5.59 -4.94
N GLU A 83 3.96 -5.84 -4.10
CA GLU A 83 2.76 -6.61 -4.41
C GLU A 83 1.55 -5.68 -4.29
N ASN A 84 0.85 -5.48 -5.41
CA ASN A 84 -0.31 -4.60 -5.48
C ASN A 84 -1.62 -5.39 -5.36
N MET A 85 -2.54 -4.92 -4.52
CA MET A 85 -3.90 -5.46 -4.43
C MET A 85 -4.86 -4.43 -3.84
N SER A 86 -6.16 -4.69 -3.88
CA SER A 86 -7.16 -3.82 -3.27
C SER A 86 -6.93 -3.68 -1.76
N PHE A 87 -7.13 -2.47 -1.23
CA PHE A 87 -6.86 -2.09 0.15
C PHE A 87 -7.52 -3.02 1.19
N ASP A 88 -8.77 -3.41 0.95
CA ASP A 88 -9.57 -4.26 1.83
C ASP A 88 -8.99 -5.65 2.08
N TYR A 89 -8.08 -6.13 1.20
CA TYR A 89 -7.40 -7.44 1.35
C TYR A 89 -6.02 -7.35 1.99
N LEU A 90 -5.39 -6.16 2.10
CA LEU A 90 -4.00 -6.01 2.52
C LEU A 90 -3.70 -6.64 3.88
N LEU A 91 -4.44 -6.30 4.93
CA LEU A 91 -4.18 -6.83 6.27
C LEU A 91 -4.47 -8.34 6.39
N THR A 92 -5.43 -8.84 5.60
CA THR A 92 -5.71 -10.27 5.56
C THR A 92 -4.58 -11.05 4.90
N SER A 93 -4.00 -10.53 3.83
CA SER A 93 -2.85 -11.13 3.13
C SER A 93 -1.56 -10.99 3.95
N LEU A 94 -1.38 -9.86 4.64
CA LEU A 94 -0.29 -9.70 5.62
C LEU A 94 -0.35 -10.79 6.71
N ALA A 95 -1.53 -11.05 7.26
CA ALA A 95 -1.73 -12.08 8.28
C ALA A 95 -1.47 -13.51 7.76
N LYS A 96 -1.62 -13.77 6.46
CA LYS A 96 -1.26 -15.04 5.80
C LYS A 96 0.25 -15.17 5.54
N GLY A 97 0.99 -14.05 5.57
CA GLY A 97 2.41 -13.99 5.27
C GLY A 97 2.73 -13.78 3.79
N ASP A 98 1.77 -13.32 3.00
CA ASP A 98 1.96 -12.97 1.58
C ASP A 98 2.89 -11.77 1.43
N PHE A 99 2.95 -10.89 2.45
CA PHE A 99 3.81 -9.72 2.57
C PHE A 99 4.65 -9.75 3.84
N ASP A 100 5.69 -8.91 3.88
CA ASP A 100 6.45 -8.60 5.10
C ASP A 100 5.88 -7.38 5.81
N ILE A 101 5.52 -6.38 5.03
CA ILE A 101 4.98 -5.10 5.48
C ILE A 101 3.80 -4.66 4.60
N VAL A 102 2.95 -3.78 5.13
CA VAL A 102 1.95 -3.05 4.37
C VAL A 102 2.16 -1.56 4.57
N MET A 103 2.23 -0.82 3.45
CA MET A 103 2.15 0.64 3.38
C MET A 103 1.12 1.00 2.30
N ALA A 104 0.11 1.76 2.69
CA ALA A 104 -1.00 2.18 1.84
C ALA A 104 -1.76 3.34 2.51
N ALA A 105 -1.05 4.40 2.89
CA ALA A 105 -1.59 5.50 3.69
C ALA A 105 -2.42 5.00 4.89
N ILE A 106 -1.97 3.89 5.51
CA ILE A 106 -2.77 3.14 6.47
C ILE A 106 -2.69 3.74 7.88
N GLU A 107 -3.84 4.09 8.44
CA GLU A 107 -4.01 4.59 9.80
C GLU A 107 -4.15 3.45 10.80
N VAL A 108 -3.78 3.70 12.05
CA VAL A 108 -3.96 2.75 13.15
C VAL A 108 -5.36 2.88 13.73
N THR A 109 -6.11 1.77 13.78
CA THR A 109 -7.41 1.70 14.47
C THR A 109 -7.43 0.53 15.46
N PRO A 110 -8.35 0.55 16.47
CA PRO A 110 -8.50 -0.57 17.39
C PRO A 110 -8.76 -1.91 16.68
N GLU A 111 -9.54 -1.91 15.58
CA GLU A 111 -9.85 -3.09 14.79
C GLU A 111 -8.58 -3.62 14.09
N ARG A 112 -7.79 -2.72 13.49
CA ARG A 112 -6.53 -3.08 12.81
C ARG A 112 -5.48 -3.58 13.79
N LEU A 113 -5.39 -2.98 15.00
CA LEU A 113 -4.53 -3.44 16.08
C LEU A 113 -4.85 -4.86 16.57
N ALA A 114 -6.06 -5.35 16.36
CA ALA A 114 -6.41 -6.72 16.71
C ALA A 114 -5.73 -7.74 15.76
N SER A 115 -5.42 -7.36 14.52
CA SER A 115 -4.93 -8.26 13.46
C SER A 115 -3.50 -7.98 13.00
N ALA A 116 -2.95 -6.80 13.29
CA ALA A 116 -1.60 -6.40 12.90
C ALA A 116 -0.91 -5.63 14.03
N ASP A 117 0.41 -5.49 13.97
CA ASP A 117 1.17 -4.52 14.73
C ASP A 117 1.70 -3.42 13.80
N PHE A 118 2.00 -2.25 14.37
CA PHE A 118 2.31 -1.08 13.58
C PHE A 118 3.61 -0.43 14.05
N SER A 119 4.30 0.21 13.11
CA SER A 119 5.47 1.03 13.36
C SER A 119 5.11 2.34 14.08
N ASP A 120 6.13 3.09 14.44
CA ASP A 120 5.99 4.52 14.69
C ASP A 120 5.45 5.22 13.44
N PRO A 121 4.74 6.37 13.60
CA PRO A 121 4.24 7.14 12.47
C PRO A 121 5.35 7.62 11.54
N TYR A 122 5.18 7.45 10.22
CA TYR A 122 6.10 8.01 9.24
C TYR A 122 5.59 9.30 8.59
N TYR A 123 4.27 9.46 8.51
CA TYR A 123 3.61 10.61 7.87
C TYR A 123 2.33 11.01 8.60
N THR A 124 1.94 12.26 8.51
CA THR A 124 0.61 12.74 8.90
C THR A 124 0.10 13.66 7.81
N ASP A 125 -1.05 13.32 7.25
CA ASP A 125 -1.67 14.09 6.17
C ASP A 125 -2.42 15.32 6.72
N ILE A 126 -2.89 16.16 5.80
CA ILE A 126 -3.90 17.18 6.08
C ILE A 126 -5.27 16.50 6.30
N PRO A 127 -6.23 17.18 6.98
CA PRO A 127 -7.53 16.59 7.28
C PRO A 127 -8.23 15.99 6.06
N PRO A 128 -9.06 14.95 6.24
CA PRO A 128 -9.83 14.36 5.16
C PRO A 128 -10.73 15.40 4.49
N MET A 129 -11.02 15.22 3.21
CA MET A 129 -11.80 16.14 2.42
C MET A 129 -12.92 15.43 1.66
N ILE A 130 -13.94 16.19 1.29
CA ILE A 130 -15.08 15.73 0.50
C ILE A 130 -14.90 16.27 -0.91
N LEU A 131 -14.65 15.36 -1.86
CA LEU A 131 -14.56 15.65 -3.28
C LEU A 131 -15.96 15.64 -3.88
N VAL A 132 -16.29 16.66 -4.70
CA VAL A 132 -17.58 16.84 -5.33
C VAL A 132 -17.40 17.34 -6.77
N LYS A 133 -18.46 17.33 -7.58
CA LYS A 133 -18.42 18.02 -8.88
C LYS A 133 -18.25 19.52 -8.68
N ALA A 134 -17.37 20.15 -9.45
CA ALA A 134 -17.06 21.58 -9.35
C ALA A 134 -18.32 22.46 -9.46
N ASP A 135 -19.22 22.16 -10.39
CA ASP A 135 -20.48 22.89 -10.57
C ASP A 135 -21.41 22.83 -9.36
N ASN A 136 -21.25 21.84 -8.50
CA ASN A 136 -22.09 21.61 -7.32
C ASN A 136 -21.42 22.03 -6.00
N ALA A 137 -20.13 22.37 -5.99
CA ALA A 137 -19.37 22.59 -4.77
C ALA A 137 -20.01 23.60 -3.81
N ALA A 138 -20.55 24.68 -4.33
CA ALA A 138 -21.21 25.72 -3.51
C ALA A 138 -22.51 25.25 -2.81
N GLN A 139 -23.08 24.11 -3.20
CA GLN A 139 -24.28 23.54 -2.59
C GLN A 139 -23.95 22.74 -1.33
N TYR A 140 -22.69 22.39 -1.10
CA TYR A 140 -22.21 21.58 0.01
C TYR A 140 -21.39 22.43 0.98
N ALA A 141 -22.05 23.41 1.62
CA ALA A 141 -21.43 24.37 2.54
C ALA A 141 -21.21 23.80 3.93
N THR A 142 -22.06 22.86 4.35
CA THR A 142 -22.06 22.19 5.66
C THR A 142 -22.22 20.68 5.50
N LEU A 143 -21.86 19.89 6.52
CA LEU A 143 -22.05 18.42 6.51
C LEU A 143 -23.54 18.03 6.36
N ALA A 144 -24.46 18.83 6.85
CA ALA A 144 -25.91 18.58 6.73
C ALA A 144 -26.41 18.64 5.27
N ASP A 145 -25.69 19.30 4.36
CA ASP A 145 -26.09 19.38 2.93
C ASP A 145 -25.92 18.02 2.22
N PHE A 146 -25.28 17.04 2.88
CA PHE A 146 -25.18 15.68 2.40
C PHE A 146 -26.33 14.75 2.83
N ASP A 147 -27.33 15.26 3.57
CA ASP A 147 -28.49 14.46 3.94
C ASP A 147 -29.23 13.94 2.69
N GLY A 148 -29.39 12.61 2.65
CA GLY A 148 -30.01 11.91 1.51
C GLY A 148 -29.12 11.77 0.28
N LYS A 149 -27.87 12.28 0.31
CA LYS A 149 -26.90 12.18 -0.81
C LYS A 149 -26.18 10.85 -0.78
N SER A 150 -25.68 10.40 -1.93
CA SER A 150 -24.81 9.24 -2.06
C SER A 150 -23.38 9.69 -1.92
N VAL A 151 -22.70 9.21 -0.85
CA VAL A 151 -21.32 9.60 -0.55
C VAL A 151 -20.43 8.36 -0.59
N GLY A 152 -19.44 8.39 -1.48
CA GLY A 152 -18.47 7.32 -1.68
C GLY A 152 -17.35 7.33 -0.65
N ALA A 153 -16.88 6.16 -0.25
CA ALA A 153 -15.63 5.96 0.47
C ALA A 153 -15.03 4.61 0.09
N GLN A 154 -13.69 4.50 0.13
CA GLN A 154 -13.03 3.23 -0.17
C GLN A 154 -13.31 2.21 0.94
N ALA A 155 -13.58 0.97 0.52
CA ALA A 155 -13.92 -0.14 1.40
C ALA A 155 -12.82 -0.41 2.45
N ALA A 156 -13.23 -0.72 3.68
CA ALA A 156 -12.36 -1.02 4.82
C ALA A 156 -11.43 0.14 5.26
N THR A 157 -11.67 1.38 4.79
CA THR A 157 -10.94 2.56 5.24
C THR A 157 -11.65 3.29 6.36
N THR A 158 -10.92 4.16 7.06
CA THR A 158 -11.49 5.09 8.05
C THR A 158 -12.44 6.11 7.41
N LYS A 159 -12.38 6.30 6.09
CA LYS A 159 -13.27 7.21 5.35
C LYS A 159 -14.71 6.71 5.33
N GLU A 160 -14.96 5.38 5.35
CA GLU A 160 -16.30 4.85 5.60
C GLU A 160 -16.83 5.28 6.98
N THR A 161 -15.96 5.26 8.00
CA THR A 161 -16.32 5.73 9.36
C THR A 161 -16.60 7.23 9.36
N VAL A 162 -15.82 8.03 8.62
CA VAL A 162 -16.10 9.46 8.45
C VAL A 162 -17.50 9.68 7.86
N VAL A 163 -17.87 8.94 6.81
CA VAL A 163 -19.21 9.06 6.21
C VAL A 163 -20.28 8.65 7.21
N THR A 164 -20.15 7.52 7.89
CA THR A 164 -21.19 7.01 8.80
C THR A 164 -21.37 7.84 10.06
N ASP A 165 -20.29 8.39 10.61
CA ASP A 165 -20.30 9.08 11.90
C ASP A 165 -20.49 10.60 11.75
N GLN A 166 -19.92 11.21 10.69
CA GLN A 166 -19.92 12.66 10.51
C GLN A 166 -20.94 13.15 9.47
N LEU A 167 -21.40 12.25 8.56
CA LEU A 167 -22.49 12.52 7.61
C LEU A 167 -23.63 11.51 7.79
N PRO A 168 -24.27 11.42 8.98
CA PRO A 168 -25.20 10.32 9.30
C PRO A 168 -26.47 10.30 8.46
N GLY A 169 -26.78 11.39 7.75
CA GLY A 169 -27.90 11.49 6.80
C GLY A 169 -27.55 11.04 5.38
N ALA A 170 -26.27 10.80 5.09
CA ALA A 170 -25.80 10.37 3.77
C ALA A 170 -25.98 8.86 3.57
N ASN A 171 -26.04 8.45 2.30
CA ASN A 171 -26.03 7.04 1.92
C ASN A 171 -24.60 6.65 1.51
N LEU A 172 -23.92 5.85 2.33
CA LEU A 172 -22.58 5.35 2.02
C LEU A 172 -22.60 4.45 0.77
N VAL A 173 -21.68 4.74 -0.15
CA VAL A 173 -21.34 3.89 -1.30
C VAL A 173 -19.90 3.42 -1.12
N SER A 174 -19.72 2.13 -0.85
CA SER A 174 -18.42 1.51 -0.60
C SER A 174 -17.93 0.79 -1.86
N LEU A 175 -16.74 1.15 -2.37
CA LEU A 175 -16.07 0.46 -3.48
C LEU A 175 -14.62 0.17 -3.10
N SER A 176 -14.04 -0.87 -3.70
CA SER A 176 -12.67 -1.31 -3.40
C SER A 176 -11.61 -0.37 -3.96
N LEU A 177 -11.85 0.28 -5.11
CA LEU A 177 -10.90 1.16 -5.77
C LEU A 177 -11.35 2.63 -5.68
N VAL A 178 -10.40 3.52 -5.40
CA VAL A 178 -10.63 4.96 -5.35
C VAL A 178 -10.90 5.51 -6.75
N THR A 179 -10.22 5.00 -7.76
CA THR A 179 -10.46 5.38 -9.16
C THR A 179 -11.91 5.11 -9.60
N ASP A 180 -12.50 3.98 -9.15
CA ASP A 180 -13.90 3.68 -9.41
C ASP A 180 -14.84 4.68 -8.72
N LEU A 181 -14.55 5.05 -7.46
CA LEU A 181 -15.34 6.05 -6.72
C LEU A 181 -15.32 7.40 -7.41
N VAL A 182 -14.14 7.86 -7.87
CA VAL A 182 -14.00 9.13 -8.57
C VAL A 182 -14.70 9.08 -9.93
N ASN A 183 -14.62 7.96 -10.65
CA ASN A 183 -15.38 7.76 -11.89
C ASN A 183 -16.90 7.82 -11.64
N GLU A 184 -17.40 7.15 -10.58
CA GLU A 184 -18.82 7.24 -10.21
C GLU A 184 -19.25 8.69 -9.88
N LEU A 185 -18.36 9.49 -9.24
CA LEU A 185 -18.60 10.91 -9.00
C LEU A 185 -18.65 11.71 -10.32
N VAL A 186 -17.68 11.53 -11.21
CA VAL A 186 -17.62 12.22 -12.51
C VAL A 186 -18.88 11.92 -13.34
N TYR A 187 -19.33 10.66 -13.34
CA TYR A 187 -20.56 10.25 -14.03
C TYR A 187 -21.85 10.62 -13.28
N GLY A 188 -21.77 11.17 -12.07
CA GLY A 188 -22.91 11.62 -11.27
C GLY A 188 -23.75 10.50 -10.68
N LYS A 189 -23.16 9.33 -10.46
CA LYS A 189 -23.79 8.19 -9.80
C LYS A 189 -23.65 8.27 -8.27
N VAL A 190 -22.59 8.95 -7.80
CA VAL A 190 -22.47 9.42 -6.41
C VAL A 190 -22.41 10.95 -6.40
N ASP A 191 -22.85 11.56 -5.31
CA ASP A 191 -22.87 13.02 -5.16
C ASP A 191 -21.51 13.55 -4.67
N ALA A 192 -20.77 12.74 -3.90
CA ALA A 192 -19.49 13.10 -3.30
C ALA A 192 -18.64 11.86 -3.01
N VAL A 193 -17.33 12.06 -2.76
CA VAL A 193 -16.40 11.02 -2.28
C VAL A 193 -15.58 11.60 -1.13
N VAL A 194 -15.45 10.86 -0.01
CA VAL A 194 -14.58 11.22 1.11
C VAL A 194 -13.22 10.53 0.91
N LEU A 195 -12.16 11.32 0.92
CA LEU A 195 -10.77 10.88 0.72
C LEU A 195 -9.84 11.51 1.77
N ASP A 196 -8.63 11.01 1.88
CA ASP A 196 -7.55 11.71 2.57
C ASP A 196 -7.28 13.05 1.88
N GLY A 197 -6.81 14.02 2.64
CA GLY A 197 -6.78 15.39 2.18
C GLY A 197 -5.88 15.61 0.97
N ALA A 198 -4.67 15.06 0.96
CA ALA A 198 -3.75 15.18 -0.17
C ALA A 198 -4.29 14.49 -1.43
N VAL A 199 -4.96 13.35 -1.29
CA VAL A 199 -5.56 12.63 -2.42
C VAL A 199 -6.73 13.43 -3.01
N ALA A 200 -7.61 13.96 -2.16
CA ALA A 200 -8.71 14.80 -2.63
C ALA A 200 -8.22 16.06 -3.35
N GLN A 201 -7.16 16.70 -2.84
CA GLN A 201 -6.54 17.85 -3.50
C GLN A 201 -5.95 17.48 -4.86
N GLU A 202 -5.22 16.36 -4.95
CA GLU A 202 -4.65 15.88 -6.22
C GLU A 202 -5.75 15.69 -7.29
N TYR A 203 -6.87 15.04 -6.94
CA TYR A 203 -8.00 14.91 -7.87
C TYR A 203 -8.61 16.25 -8.27
N ALA A 204 -8.75 17.19 -7.33
CA ALA A 204 -9.32 18.51 -7.64
C ALA A 204 -8.36 19.38 -8.47
N GLU A 205 -7.04 19.21 -8.34
CA GLU A 205 -6.03 19.94 -9.11
C GLU A 205 -5.86 19.38 -10.54
N THR A 206 -5.95 18.06 -10.69
CA THR A 206 -5.74 17.37 -11.96
C THR A 206 -7.01 17.24 -12.80
N ASN A 207 -8.21 17.33 -12.18
CA ASN A 207 -9.49 17.25 -12.87
C ASN A 207 -10.34 18.51 -12.63
N PRO A 208 -10.46 19.41 -13.63
CA PRO A 208 -11.22 20.67 -13.49
C PRO A 208 -12.72 20.50 -13.26
N ASP A 209 -13.28 19.31 -13.49
CA ASP A 209 -14.68 19.01 -13.24
C ASP A 209 -14.95 18.66 -11.75
N LEU A 210 -13.89 18.57 -10.94
CA LEU A 210 -13.95 18.23 -9.51
C LEU A 210 -13.49 19.41 -8.64
N ALA A 211 -13.99 19.46 -7.41
CA ALA A 211 -13.63 20.47 -6.41
C ALA A 211 -13.79 19.91 -4.99
N ILE A 212 -13.11 20.54 -4.04
CA ILE A 212 -13.31 20.26 -2.61
C ILE A 212 -14.55 20.98 -2.12
N ALA A 213 -15.47 20.27 -1.47
CA ALA A 213 -16.64 20.86 -0.84
C ALA A 213 -16.22 21.75 0.36
N PRO A 214 -16.81 22.96 0.53
CA PRO A 214 -16.55 23.81 1.70
C PRO A 214 -16.82 23.11 3.02
N ALA A 215 -17.80 22.21 3.09
CA ALA A 215 -18.12 21.39 4.25
C ALA A 215 -16.94 20.56 4.77
N SER A 216 -15.90 20.29 3.95
CA SER A 216 -14.70 19.56 4.37
C SER A 216 -14.02 20.19 5.60
N SER A 217 -14.16 21.51 5.78
CA SER A 217 -13.63 22.22 6.95
C SER A 217 -14.26 21.84 8.28
N GLU A 218 -15.38 21.12 8.26
CA GLU A 218 -16.08 20.61 9.45
C GLU A 218 -15.68 19.17 9.80
N LEU A 219 -14.91 18.48 8.94
CA LEU A 219 -14.42 17.13 9.19
C LEU A 219 -13.31 17.15 10.27
N GLY A 220 -13.12 15.99 10.92
CA GLY A 220 -12.09 15.82 11.94
C GLY A 220 -10.66 15.82 11.39
N GLU A 221 -9.69 15.77 12.30
CA GLU A 221 -8.26 15.76 12.00
C GLU A 221 -7.82 14.44 11.32
N ALA A 222 -6.75 14.53 10.53
CA ALA A 222 -6.10 13.35 9.98
C ALA A 222 -5.44 12.51 11.08
N GLN A 223 -5.43 11.21 10.89
CA GLN A 223 -4.66 10.30 11.72
C GLN A 223 -3.30 10.03 11.05
N PRO A 224 -2.24 9.77 11.84
CA PRO A 224 -0.94 9.47 11.27
C PRO A 224 -0.93 8.10 10.56
N TYR A 225 -0.14 8.01 9.49
CA TYR A 225 0.11 6.76 8.77
C TYR A 225 1.28 6.01 9.37
N CYS A 226 1.11 4.69 9.47
CA CYS A 226 2.08 3.76 10.03
C CYS A 226 2.29 2.58 9.09
N ILE A 227 3.36 1.82 9.31
CA ILE A 227 3.66 0.61 8.56
C ILE A 227 3.11 -0.57 9.32
N ALA A 228 2.27 -1.40 8.69
CA ALA A 228 1.77 -2.60 9.33
C ALA A 228 2.70 -3.80 9.11
N VAL A 229 2.87 -4.60 10.16
CA VAL A 229 3.50 -5.93 10.14
C VAL A 229 2.53 -6.98 10.68
N ALA A 230 2.79 -8.24 10.38
CA ALA A 230 1.97 -9.33 10.91
C ALA A 230 1.92 -9.29 12.45
N LYS A 231 0.77 -9.65 13.03
CA LYS A 231 0.54 -9.60 14.47
C LYS A 231 1.58 -10.38 15.25
N GLY A 232 2.16 -9.74 16.28
CA GLY A 232 3.25 -10.27 17.09
C GLY A 232 4.63 -10.08 16.48
N ASP A 233 4.74 -9.42 15.33
CA ASP A 233 5.99 -9.16 14.59
C ASP A 233 6.90 -10.42 14.50
N PRO A 234 6.41 -11.52 13.91
CA PRO A 234 7.12 -12.81 13.95
C PRO A 234 8.48 -12.78 13.21
N LYS A 235 8.70 -11.78 12.37
CA LYS A 235 9.96 -11.56 11.63
C LYS A 235 10.90 -10.57 12.34
N GLY A 236 10.45 -9.91 13.42
CA GLY A 236 11.23 -8.92 14.18
C GLY A 236 11.58 -7.68 13.36
N LEU A 237 10.68 -7.21 12.50
CA LEU A 237 10.93 -6.12 11.56
C LEU A 237 10.78 -4.73 12.19
N LEU A 238 9.86 -4.57 13.16
CA LEU A 238 9.51 -3.26 13.73
C LEU A 238 10.70 -2.47 14.26
N PRO A 239 11.69 -3.05 14.99
CA PRO A 239 12.81 -2.27 15.47
C PRO A 239 13.62 -1.62 14.34
N ALA A 240 13.92 -2.36 13.26
CA ALA A 240 14.68 -1.85 12.12
C ALA A 240 13.85 -0.84 11.30
N ILE A 241 12.55 -1.09 11.13
CA ILE A 241 11.63 -0.15 10.46
C ILE A 241 11.58 1.18 11.22
N ASN A 242 11.41 1.15 12.56
CA ASN A 242 11.34 2.37 13.37
C ASN A 242 12.67 3.14 13.37
N GLU A 243 13.82 2.45 13.36
CA GLU A 243 15.12 3.08 13.18
C GLU A 243 15.24 3.78 11.83
N ALA A 244 14.80 3.12 10.75
CA ALA A 244 14.80 3.71 9.40
C ALA A 244 13.84 4.92 9.31
N ILE A 245 12.64 4.84 9.92
CA ILE A 245 11.70 5.97 10.00
C ILE A 245 12.34 7.15 10.72
N ALA A 246 12.94 6.94 11.90
CA ALA A 246 13.59 8.01 12.66
C ALA A 246 14.72 8.68 11.85
N LYS A 247 15.51 7.88 11.13
CA LYS A 247 16.57 8.37 10.24
C LYS A 247 15.99 9.17 9.07
N MET A 248 14.98 8.64 8.36
CA MET A 248 14.27 9.29 7.27
C MET A 248 13.75 10.67 7.68
N GLN A 249 13.13 10.76 8.87
CA GLN A 249 12.62 12.02 9.43
C GLN A 249 13.75 12.99 9.77
N SER A 250 14.82 12.51 10.40
CA SER A 250 15.98 13.36 10.78
C SER A 250 16.72 13.94 9.57
N GLU A 251 16.72 13.21 8.45
CA GLU A 251 17.30 13.62 7.16
C GLU A 251 16.32 14.42 6.28
N ASN A 252 15.08 14.63 6.75
CA ASN A 252 14.00 15.32 6.02
C ASN A 252 13.67 14.70 4.64
N LYS A 253 13.84 13.38 4.50
CA LYS A 253 13.63 12.68 3.23
C LYS A 253 12.19 12.73 2.73
N LEU A 254 11.22 12.83 3.63
CA LEU A 254 9.80 12.95 3.26
C LEU A 254 9.53 14.15 2.33
N ALA A 255 10.21 15.26 2.53
CA ALA A 255 10.05 16.43 1.64
C ALA A 255 10.50 16.12 0.20
N ASP A 256 11.58 15.34 0.04
CA ASP A 256 12.05 14.89 -1.26
C ASP A 256 11.03 13.91 -1.89
N PHE A 257 10.48 12.98 -1.09
CA PHE A 257 9.51 11.98 -1.56
C PHE A 257 8.19 12.64 -1.98
N ILE A 258 7.68 13.61 -1.20
CA ILE A 258 6.49 14.39 -1.56
C ILE A 258 6.72 15.12 -2.89
N THR A 259 7.88 15.77 -3.05
CA THR A 259 8.21 16.50 -4.29
C THR A 259 8.23 15.54 -5.48
N ALA A 260 8.92 14.41 -5.36
CA ALA A 260 9.00 13.42 -6.44
C ALA A 260 7.65 12.77 -6.77
N ALA A 261 6.81 12.50 -5.75
CA ALA A 261 5.48 11.98 -5.95
C ALA A 261 4.58 12.95 -6.70
N ASN A 262 4.57 14.23 -6.31
CA ASN A 262 3.75 15.28 -6.95
C ASN A 262 4.17 15.55 -8.41
N GLU A 263 5.44 15.35 -8.78
CA GLU A 263 5.88 15.47 -10.17
C GLU A 263 5.33 14.36 -11.07
N LEU A 264 4.95 13.22 -10.48
CA LEU A 264 4.48 12.03 -11.20
C LEU A 264 2.99 11.78 -11.03
N SER A 265 2.34 12.29 -9.98
CA SER A 265 0.94 12.00 -9.64
C SER A 265 -0.03 12.33 -10.77
N GLY A 266 0.18 13.44 -11.48
CA GLY A 266 -0.60 13.81 -12.65
C GLY A 266 -0.47 12.85 -13.86
N LYS A 267 0.40 11.84 -13.77
CA LYS A 267 0.55 10.75 -14.77
C LYS A 267 0.02 9.43 -14.25
N ALA A 268 -0.58 9.42 -13.05
CA ALA A 268 -1.18 8.22 -12.50
C ALA A 268 -2.19 7.62 -13.47
N VAL A 269 -2.16 6.29 -13.60
CA VAL A 269 -3.10 5.57 -14.48
C VAL A 269 -4.19 4.93 -13.63
N ASP A 270 -5.40 4.85 -14.20
CA ASP A 270 -6.48 4.10 -13.57
C ASP A 270 -6.12 2.61 -13.53
N VAL A 271 -5.95 2.08 -12.32
CA VAL A 271 -5.72 0.65 -12.11
C VAL A 271 -7.09 -0.02 -12.12
N THR A 272 -7.31 -0.98 -13.01
CA THR A 272 -8.51 -1.80 -12.97
C THR A 272 -8.30 -3.00 -12.05
N ALA A 273 -9.39 -3.57 -11.52
CA ALA A 273 -9.32 -4.75 -10.65
C ALA A 273 -8.62 -5.97 -11.29
N ASP A 274 -8.49 -6.00 -12.63
CA ASP A 274 -7.79 -7.04 -13.39
C ASP A 274 -6.25 -6.84 -13.37
N ASP A 275 -5.77 -5.61 -13.18
CA ASP A 275 -4.33 -5.29 -13.15
C ASP A 275 -3.68 -5.62 -11.80
N SER A 276 -4.49 -5.84 -10.75
CA SER A 276 -4.04 -6.24 -9.41
C SER A 276 -3.68 -7.73 -9.27
N ALA A 277 -3.79 -8.52 -10.37
CA ALA A 277 -3.59 -9.97 -10.38
C ALA A 277 -2.44 -10.43 -11.32
N ALA A 278 -1.60 -9.51 -11.83
CA ALA A 278 -0.53 -9.80 -12.79
C ALA A 278 0.84 -9.97 -12.17
#